data_692746113049ff6417c2e97b4a3505b2
#
_entry.id   692746113049ff6417c2e97b4a3505b2
#
_cell.length_a   1.000
_cell.length_b   1.000
_cell.length_c   1.000
_cell.angle_alpha   90.00
_cell.angle_beta   90.00
_cell.angle_gamma   90.00
#
_symmetry.space_group_name_H-M   'P 1'
#
loop_
_entity.id
_entity.type
_entity.pdbx_description
1 polymer ?
#
loop_
_entity_poly.entity_id
_entity_poly.type
_entity_poly.pdbx_seq_one_letter_code
_entity_poly.pdbx_strand_id
1 'polypeptide(L)'
;MKTTTTNFGQQPLKAATAKFGQQPNQSTIWTRADALKVRADDPTTTQPLVSVDFPVLSDTVFIWDTMPLRDINGNVTSVDGWSVIFTLTADRQPTNPDYLDENGNYDINLDWNDRHGRAKMCYWFSRTSKDWVYGGRVMADGVSPTTREWAGSPILLNDQGDVDLYYTAVTPGATIVKVRGRVVTTEHGVDMVGFKKVSSLFEADGKMYQTEAQNPYWGFRDPWPFRDPESGKLYMLFEGNVAGERGSHKVGEAEIGDVPPGYEDVGNSRYQTACVGIAVARDEDGDDWELLPPLITAVGVNDQTERPHLLFQDGKYYLFTISHQYTYADGLTGPDGVYGFVADSLFGPYVPLNGSGLVLGNPSSQPFQTYSHYVMPNGLVTSFIDNVPLDDNDADAGFRVGGTEAPTVGIKLVGDRTFVVEEYDYGYIPPIIDVTLK
;
A
#
# COMPACT_ATOMS: atom_id res chain seq x y z
N MET A 1 -24.96 1.83 -17.35
CA MET A 1 -23.64 2.25 -17.84
C MET A 1 -23.25 1.36 -19.01
N LYS A 2 -22.71 1.90 -20.10
CA LYS A 2 -22.33 1.08 -21.27
C LYS A 2 -20.94 0.53 -21.01
N THR A 3 -20.83 -0.77 -20.85
CA THR A 3 -19.55 -1.51 -20.79
C THR A 3 -18.88 -1.45 -22.16
N THR A 4 -17.68 -0.89 -22.19
CA THR A 4 -16.88 -0.86 -23.42
C THR A 4 -15.94 -2.07 -23.36
N THR A 5 -16.20 -3.05 -24.19
CA THR A 5 -15.31 -4.20 -24.42
C THR A 5 -14.12 -3.69 -25.23
N THR A 6 -12.94 -3.64 -24.64
CA THR A 6 -11.70 -3.27 -25.36
C THR A 6 -10.91 -4.52 -25.68
N ASN A 7 -10.76 -4.79 -26.99
CA ASN A 7 -9.82 -5.76 -27.52
C ASN A 7 -8.39 -5.25 -27.27
N PHE A 8 -7.49 -6.11 -26.79
CA PHE A 8 -6.04 -5.88 -26.78
C PHE A 8 -5.50 -5.87 -28.23
N GLY A 9 -5.81 -4.79 -28.95
CA GLY A 9 -5.23 -4.50 -30.24
C GLY A 9 -4.03 -3.58 -30.02
N GLN A 10 -2.84 -4.07 -30.34
CA GLN A 10 -1.64 -3.24 -30.43
C GLN A 10 -1.91 -2.06 -31.36
N GLN A 11 -2.05 -0.87 -30.82
CA GLN A 11 -1.90 0.34 -31.61
C GLN A 11 -0.39 0.60 -31.80
N PRO A 12 0.07 0.90 -33.03
CA PRO A 12 1.46 1.24 -33.23
C PRO A 12 1.77 2.56 -32.50
N LEU A 13 2.67 2.49 -31.54
CA LEU A 13 3.26 3.63 -30.87
C LEU A 13 3.85 4.56 -31.92
N LYS A 14 3.31 5.78 -32.06
CA LYS A 14 4.01 6.87 -32.72
C LYS A 14 5.30 7.11 -31.97
N ALA A 15 6.43 6.93 -32.66
CA ALA A 15 7.74 7.27 -32.14
C ALA A 15 7.76 8.76 -31.75
N ALA A 16 7.49 9.04 -30.48
CA ALA A 16 7.85 10.30 -29.88
C ALA A 16 9.37 10.27 -29.73
N THR A 17 10.06 11.24 -30.31
CA THR A 17 11.48 11.47 -30.11
C THR A 17 11.71 11.67 -28.61
N ALA A 18 12.17 10.61 -27.96
CA ALA A 18 12.50 10.60 -26.54
C ALA A 18 13.52 11.71 -26.26
N LYS A 19 13.17 12.67 -25.43
CA LYS A 19 14.14 13.47 -24.72
C LYS A 19 14.83 12.54 -23.72
N PHE A 20 15.88 11.87 -24.17
CA PHE A 20 16.79 11.16 -23.29
C PHE A 20 17.40 12.15 -22.31
N GLY A 21 17.25 11.90 -21.01
CA GLY A 21 18.08 12.50 -20.00
C GLY A 21 17.39 13.22 -18.84
N GLN A 22 16.59 12.52 -18.04
CA GLN A 22 16.51 12.87 -16.62
C GLN A 22 16.78 11.59 -15.85
N GLN A 23 18.04 11.45 -15.42
CA GLN A 23 18.34 10.56 -14.30
C GLN A 23 17.85 11.26 -13.02
N PRO A 24 17.38 10.50 -12.01
CA PRO A 24 16.96 11.06 -10.73
C PRO A 24 18.20 11.66 -10.04
N ASN A 25 18.46 12.95 -10.27
CA ASN A 25 19.62 13.61 -9.69
C ASN A 25 19.37 14.08 -8.25
N GLN A 26 18.11 14.07 -7.79
CA GLN A 26 17.77 14.49 -6.43
C GLN A 26 16.38 14.01 -6.04
N SER A 27 16.28 13.27 -4.92
CA SER A 27 15.00 12.92 -4.31
C SER A 27 14.24 14.17 -3.87
N THR A 28 12.92 14.16 -3.96
CA THR A 28 12.10 15.19 -3.32
C THR A 28 12.10 14.96 -1.80
N ILE A 29 12.23 16.01 -1.02
CA ILE A 29 12.15 15.94 0.43
C ILE A 29 10.74 16.32 0.87
N TRP A 30 10.06 15.42 1.60
CA TRP A 30 8.88 15.77 2.39
C TRP A 30 9.39 16.43 3.67
N THR A 31 9.19 17.73 3.79
CA THR A 31 9.79 18.53 4.86
C THR A 31 8.98 18.51 6.15
N ARG A 32 9.61 18.80 7.29
CA ARG A 32 8.90 19.03 8.56
C ARG A 32 7.91 20.19 8.43
N ALA A 33 8.27 21.24 7.68
CA ALA A 33 7.38 22.36 7.38
C ALA A 33 6.10 21.94 6.65
N ASP A 34 6.17 20.94 5.77
CA ASP A 34 5.00 20.39 5.10
C ASP A 34 4.17 19.53 6.06
N ALA A 35 4.81 18.63 6.80
CA ALA A 35 4.13 17.79 7.79
C ALA A 35 3.43 18.58 8.91
N LEU A 36 3.98 19.74 9.32
CA LEU A 36 3.33 20.66 10.27
C LEU A 36 2.01 21.27 9.77
N LYS A 37 1.74 21.20 8.46
CA LYS A 37 0.46 21.66 7.87
C LYS A 37 -0.64 20.61 7.94
N VAL A 38 -0.35 19.39 8.36
CA VAL A 38 -1.38 18.35 8.58
C VAL A 38 -2.42 18.88 9.57
N ARG A 39 -3.69 18.74 9.23
CA ARG A 39 -4.82 19.10 10.08
C ARG A 39 -5.69 17.86 10.25
N ALA A 40 -5.78 17.38 11.49
CA ALA A 40 -6.79 16.41 11.83
C ALA A 40 -8.19 17.03 11.68
N ASP A 41 -9.16 16.19 11.35
CA ASP A 41 -10.57 16.55 11.24
C ASP A 41 -10.90 17.63 10.18
N ASP A 42 -9.99 17.86 9.20
CA ASP A 42 -10.33 18.64 8.02
C ASP A 42 -11.32 17.83 7.16
N PRO A 43 -12.55 18.33 6.94
CA PRO A 43 -13.59 17.56 6.24
C PRO A 43 -13.23 17.20 4.81
N THR A 44 -12.21 17.82 4.23
CA THR A 44 -11.74 17.49 2.88
C THR A 44 -10.82 16.29 2.83
N THR A 45 -10.23 15.91 3.96
CA THR A 45 -9.24 14.81 4.08
C THR A 45 -9.54 13.83 5.22
N THR A 46 -10.63 14.01 5.94
CA THR A 46 -11.04 13.11 7.03
C THR A 46 -12.08 12.12 6.53
N GLN A 47 -11.82 10.84 6.71
CA GLN A 47 -12.79 9.82 6.36
C GLN A 47 -13.94 9.74 7.38
N PRO A 48 -15.11 9.19 6.99
CA PRO A 48 -16.22 8.96 7.89
C PRO A 48 -15.86 8.04 9.06
N LEU A 49 -16.63 8.13 10.15
CA LEU A 49 -16.53 7.24 11.29
C LEU A 49 -17.02 5.83 10.91
N VAL A 50 -16.23 4.82 11.27
CA VAL A 50 -16.65 3.42 11.13
C VAL A 50 -17.54 3.05 12.31
N SER A 51 -18.73 2.49 12.01
CA SER A 51 -19.63 1.97 13.06
C SER A 51 -18.99 0.80 13.78
N VAL A 52 -19.18 0.73 15.11
CA VAL A 52 -18.73 -0.43 15.92
C VAL A 52 -19.44 -1.73 15.51
N ASP A 53 -20.63 -1.65 14.90
CA ASP A 53 -21.41 -2.81 14.42
C ASP A 53 -21.01 -3.24 12.98
N PHE A 54 -19.79 -2.95 12.56
CA PHE A 54 -19.30 -3.30 11.21
C PHE A 54 -19.42 -4.81 10.92
N PRO A 55 -19.71 -5.20 9.66
CA PRO A 55 -19.72 -6.60 9.24
C PRO A 55 -18.28 -7.16 9.17
N VAL A 56 -18.13 -8.45 9.45
CA VAL A 56 -16.87 -9.17 9.24
C VAL A 56 -16.99 -10.12 8.04
N LEU A 57 -15.99 -10.18 7.20
CA LEU A 57 -15.97 -11.07 6.03
C LEU A 57 -15.74 -12.53 6.44
N SER A 58 -15.07 -12.78 7.55
CA SER A 58 -14.77 -14.13 8.03
C SER A 58 -14.65 -14.21 9.54
N ASP A 59 -15.24 -15.26 10.12
CA ASP A 59 -15.05 -15.59 11.54
C ASP A 59 -13.81 -16.46 11.79
N THR A 60 -13.15 -16.94 10.75
CA THR A 60 -12.02 -17.89 10.85
C THR A 60 -10.67 -17.28 10.53
N VAL A 61 -10.65 -16.15 9.84
CA VAL A 61 -9.40 -15.47 9.46
C VAL A 61 -9.51 -13.97 9.71
N PHE A 62 -8.37 -13.36 9.99
CA PHE A 62 -8.16 -11.91 9.88
C PHE A 62 -7.67 -11.58 8.48
N ILE A 63 -8.07 -10.41 7.96
CA ILE A 63 -7.55 -9.86 6.71
C ILE A 63 -7.07 -8.43 6.90
N TRP A 64 -6.03 -8.07 6.15
CA TRP A 64 -5.51 -6.69 6.05
C TRP A 64 -4.74 -6.53 4.74
N ASP A 65 -4.30 -5.33 4.43
CA ASP A 65 -3.50 -5.00 3.24
C ASP A 65 -4.11 -5.49 1.92
N THR A 66 -5.33 -5.09 1.67
CA THR A 66 -6.07 -5.48 0.44
C THR A 66 -5.38 -4.97 -0.82
N MET A 67 -5.19 -5.87 -1.77
CA MET A 67 -4.52 -5.65 -3.05
C MET A 67 -5.44 -6.11 -4.19
N PRO A 68 -6.12 -5.20 -4.89
CA PRO A 68 -6.93 -5.59 -6.05
C PRO A 68 -6.08 -6.22 -7.16
N LEU A 69 -6.62 -7.24 -7.84
CA LEU A 69 -6.05 -7.72 -9.10
C LEU A 69 -6.10 -6.57 -10.12
N ARG A 70 -4.97 -6.26 -10.73
CA ARG A 70 -4.84 -5.12 -11.65
C ARG A 70 -3.99 -5.45 -12.87
N ASP A 71 -4.05 -4.60 -13.89
CA ASP A 71 -3.07 -4.61 -14.97
C ASP A 71 -1.77 -3.89 -14.55
N ILE A 72 -0.76 -3.94 -15.42
CA ILE A 72 0.54 -3.30 -15.19
C ILE A 72 0.47 -1.76 -15.20
N ASN A 73 -0.62 -1.18 -15.68
CA ASN A 73 -0.85 0.27 -15.72
C ASN A 73 -1.62 0.78 -14.49
N GLY A 74 -1.93 -0.11 -13.54
CA GLY A 74 -2.62 0.23 -12.29
C GLY A 74 -4.14 0.09 -12.32
N ASN A 75 -4.74 -0.28 -13.44
CA ASN A 75 -6.19 -0.43 -13.52
C ASN A 75 -6.66 -1.70 -12.81
N VAL A 76 -7.60 -1.57 -11.88
CA VAL A 76 -8.27 -2.71 -11.23
C VAL A 76 -9.01 -3.52 -12.30
N THR A 77 -8.74 -4.84 -12.32
CA THR A 77 -9.31 -5.75 -13.34
C THR A 77 -10.24 -6.77 -12.72
N SER A 78 -11.29 -7.15 -13.45
CA SER A 78 -12.05 -8.38 -13.24
C SER A 78 -11.72 -9.40 -14.33
N VAL A 79 -12.05 -10.66 -14.08
CA VAL A 79 -11.89 -11.77 -15.03
C VAL A 79 -13.23 -12.49 -15.19
N ASP A 80 -13.77 -12.53 -16.41
CA ASP A 80 -15.10 -13.09 -16.72
C ASP A 80 -16.20 -12.55 -15.78
N GLY A 81 -16.15 -11.26 -15.46
CA GLY A 81 -17.04 -10.57 -14.53
C GLY A 81 -16.84 -10.91 -13.05
N TRP A 82 -15.74 -11.59 -12.66
CA TRP A 82 -15.35 -11.77 -11.28
C TRP A 82 -14.32 -10.73 -10.86
N SER A 83 -14.64 -9.92 -9.86
CA SER A 83 -13.65 -9.12 -9.14
C SER A 83 -12.82 -10.01 -8.24
N VAL A 84 -11.52 -9.76 -8.17
CA VAL A 84 -10.57 -10.53 -7.35
C VAL A 84 -9.70 -9.57 -6.55
N ILE A 85 -9.57 -9.86 -5.25
CA ILE A 85 -8.63 -9.18 -4.37
C ILE A 85 -7.70 -10.20 -3.72
N PHE A 86 -6.51 -9.76 -3.41
CA PHE A 86 -5.55 -10.47 -2.57
C PHE A 86 -5.46 -9.74 -1.24
N THR A 87 -5.24 -10.48 -0.16
CA THR A 87 -5.10 -9.90 1.18
C THR A 87 -3.97 -10.59 1.92
N LEU A 88 -3.35 -9.87 2.84
CA LEU A 88 -2.66 -10.55 3.91
C LEU A 88 -3.71 -11.18 4.82
N THR A 89 -3.46 -12.40 5.24
CA THR A 89 -4.42 -13.20 6.00
C THR A 89 -3.70 -13.99 7.07
N ALA A 90 -4.31 -14.06 8.27
CA ALA A 90 -3.89 -14.94 9.35
C ALA A 90 -5.09 -15.69 9.91
N ASP A 91 -4.95 -17.00 10.13
CA ASP A 91 -5.97 -17.81 10.79
C ASP A 91 -6.19 -17.28 12.22
N ARG A 92 -7.47 -17.13 12.63
CA ARG A 92 -7.82 -16.90 14.03
C ARG A 92 -7.55 -18.17 14.83
N GLN A 93 -6.98 -18.02 16.02
CA GLN A 93 -6.52 -19.15 16.83
C GLN A 93 -7.19 -19.17 18.22
N PRO A 94 -8.54 -19.33 18.30
CA PRO A 94 -9.27 -19.22 19.55
C PRO A 94 -8.95 -20.30 20.59
N THR A 95 -8.21 -21.35 20.22
CA THR A 95 -7.77 -22.42 21.12
C THR A 95 -6.29 -22.36 21.46
N ASN A 96 -5.56 -21.37 20.92
CA ASN A 96 -4.13 -21.21 21.22
C ASN A 96 -3.97 -20.65 22.64
N PRO A 97 -3.23 -21.32 23.54
CA PRO A 97 -3.02 -20.87 24.92
C PRO A 97 -2.42 -19.48 25.03
N ASP A 98 -1.64 -19.03 24.03
CA ASP A 98 -0.98 -17.73 24.01
C ASP A 98 -1.98 -16.57 23.80
N TYR A 99 -3.21 -16.88 23.38
CA TYR A 99 -4.28 -15.90 23.11
C TYR A 99 -5.49 -16.10 24.01
N LEU A 100 -5.29 -16.67 25.20
CA LEU A 100 -6.31 -16.73 26.23
C LEU A 100 -6.04 -15.67 27.32
N ASP A 101 -7.13 -15.08 27.81
CA ASP A 101 -7.08 -14.19 28.97
C ASP A 101 -6.79 -14.96 30.28
N GLU A 102 -6.67 -14.27 31.42
CA GLU A 102 -6.43 -14.85 32.72
C GLU A 102 -7.54 -15.82 33.17
N ASN A 103 -8.71 -15.77 32.56
CA ASN A 103 -9.87 -16.64 32.86
C ASN A 103 -9.96 -17.80 31.87
N GLY A 104 -9.04 -17.89 30.87
CA GLY A 104 -9.03 -18.91 29.84
C GLY A 104 -9.99 -18.65 28.68
N ASN A 105 -10.51 -17.43 28.54
CA ASN A 105 -11.32 -17.04 27.39
C ASN A 105 -10.42 -16.51 26.27
N TYR A 106 -10.86 -16.71 25.02
CA TYR A 106 -10.16 -16.17 23.85
C TYR A 106 -10.14 -14.63 23.85
N ASP A 107 -8.92 -14.07 23.83
CA ASP A 107 -8.66 -12.65 23.66
C ASP A 107 -8.26 -12.37 22.20
N ILE A 108 -9.20 -11.86 21.44
CA ILE A 108 -9.01 -11.53 20.02
C ILE A 108 -7.94 -10.46 19.82
N ASN A 109 -7.66 -9.59 20.80
CA ASN A 109 -6.66 -8.53 20.68
C ASN A 109 -5.24 -9.12 20.70
N LEU A 110 -4.99 -10.14 21.55
CA LEU A 110 -3.70 -10.84 21.55
C LEU A 110 -3.45 -11.55 20.24
N ASP A 111 -4.44 -12.25 19.71
CA ASP A 111 -4.36 -12.96 18.43
C ASP A 111 -4.16 -11.99 17.25
N TRP A 112 -4.92 -10.88 17.23
CA TRP A 112 -4.78 -9.81 16.24
C TRP A 112 -3.38 -9.18 16.25
N ASN A 113 -2.83 -8.89 17.41
CA ASN A 113 -1.51 -8.27 17.54
C ASN A 113 -0.38 -9.17 17.01
N ASP A 114 -0.52 -10.51 17.10
CA ASP A 114 0.48 -11.47 16.60
C ASP A 114 0.29 -11.89 15.14
N ARG A 115 -0.76 -11.41 14.44
CA ARG A 115 -1.12 -11.81 13.07
C ARG A 115 0.03 -11.73 12.08
N HIS A 116 0.90 -10.71 12.19
CA HIS A 116 2.02 -10.48 11.27
C HIS A 116 3.02 -11.65 11.27
N GLY A 117 3.13 -12.38 12.38
CA GLY A 117 3.96 -13.57 12.51
C GLY A 117 3.48 -14.74 11.66
N ARG A 118 2.21 -14.74 11.26
CA ARG A 118 1.52 -15.83 10.54
C ARG A 118 1.00 -15.42 9.16
N ALA A 119 1.35 -14.21 8.70
CA ALA A 119 0.84 -13.63 7.48
C ALA A 119 1.04 -14.53 6.25
N LYS A 120 -0.04 -14.75 5.51
CA LYS A 120 -0.08 -15.48 4.24
C LYS A 120 -0.85 -14.69 3.19
N MET A 121 -0.43 -14.81 1.95
CA MET A 121 -1.16 -14.26 0.81
C MET A 121 -2.35 -15.16 0.48
N CYS A 122 -3.56 -14.61 0.65
CA CYS A 122 -4.81 -15.26 0.28
C CYS A 122 -5.57 -14.43 -0.76
N TYR A 123 -6.59 -15.01 -1.37
CA TYR A 123 -7.44 -14.31 -2.33
C TYR A 123 -8.92 -14.47 -2.02
N TRP A 124 -9.68 -13.52 -2.51
CA TRP A 124 -11.13 -13.44 -2.41
C TRP A 124 -11.69 -13.07 -3.77
N PHE A 125 -12.92 -13.48 -4.06
CA PHE A 125 -13.58 -13.16 -5.33
C PHE A 125 -15.03 -12.76 -5.12
N SER A 126 -15.57 -11.95 -6.03
CA SER A 126 -16.94 -11.41 -5.94
C SER A 126 -17.51 -11.10 -7.31
N ARG A 127 -18.85 -11.32 -7.49
CA ARG A 127 -19.62 -10.82 -8.64
C ARG A 127 -20.12 -9.40 -8.46
N THR A 128 -20.19 -8.93 -7.23
CA THR A 128 -20.75 -7.62 -6.86
C THR A 128 -19.68 -6.59 -6.51
N SER A 129 -18.41 -7.01 -6.47
CA SER A 129 -17.27 -6.20 -6.05
C SER A 129 -17.30 -5.78 -4.56
N LYS A 130 -18.13 -6.43 -3.73
CA LYS A 130 -18.26 -6.18 -2.29
C LYS A 130 -18.64 -7.42 -1.47
N ASP A 131 -19.41 -8.36 -2.03
CA ASP A 131 -19.76 -9.62 -1.37
C ASP A 131 -18.65 -10.64 -1.64
N TRP A 132 -17.57 -10.56 -0.84
CA TRP A 132 -16.36 -11.34 -1.05
C TRP A 132 -16.47 -12.76 -0.52
N VAL A 133 -16.08 -13.71 -1.34
CA VAL A 133 -15.99 -15.13 -1.02
C VAL A 133 -14.54 -15.51 -0.85
N TYR A 134 -14.18 -16.18 0.25
CA TYR A 134 -12.82 -16.64 0.52
C TYR A 134 -12.41 -17.75 -0.44
N GLY A 135 -11.37 -17.50 -1.22
CA GLY A 135 -10.83 -18.46 -2.19
C GLY A 135 -9.71 -19.34 -1.62
N GLY A 136 -9.09 -18.89 -0.53
CA GLY A 136 -7.99 -19.64 0.09
C GLY A 136 -6.61 -19.03 -0.15
N ARG A 137 -5.58 -19.81 0.13
CA ARG A 137 -4.17 -19.40 -0.06
C ARG A 137 -3.80 -19.37 -1.53
N VAL A 138 -3.06 -18.33 -1.95
CA VAL A 138 -2.54 -18.19 -3.31
C VAL A 138 -1.41 -19.20 -3.57
N MET A 139 -0.53 -19.39 -2.60
CA MET A 139 0.66 -20.23 -2.73
C MET A 139 0.59 -21.45 -1.82
N ALA A 140 0.99 -22.58 -2.37
CA ALA A 140 1.23 -23.79 -1.58
C ALA A 140 2.48 -23.62 -0.69
N ASP A 141 2.57 -24.45 0.34
CA ASP A 141 3.75 -24.49 1.21
C ASP A 141 5.02 -24.78 0.40
N GLY A 142 6.09 -24.03 0.71
CA GLY A 142 7.38 -24.14 0.05
C GLY A 142 7.53 -23.36 -1.25
N VAL A 143 6.50 -22.69 -1.75
CA VAL A 143 6.62 -21.78 -2.89
C VAL A 143 7.30 -20.47 -2.45
N SER A 144 6.85 -19.87 -1.34
CA SER A 144 7.55 -18.75 -0.72
C SER A 144 8.89 -19.21 -0.14
N PRO A 145 9.98 -18.42 -0.32
CA PRO A 145 11.29 -18.74 0.25
C PRO A 145 11.35 -18.57 1.78
N THR A 146 10.34 -17.94 2.37
CA THR A 146 10.25 -17.62 3.80
C THR A 146 8.92 -18.08 4.39
N THR A 147 8.79 -17.96 5.72
CA THR A 147 7.57 -18.38 6.41
C THR A 147 6.48 -17.31 6.41
N ARG A 148 6.84 -16.05 6.18
CA ARG A 148 5.92 -14.89 6.18
C ARG A 148 5.86 -14.27 4.79
N GLU A 149 4.66 -13.92 4.39
CA GLU A 149 4.37 -13.27 3.13
C GLU A 149 3.74 -11.92 3.46
N TRP A 150 4.41 -10.82 3.07
CA TRP A 150 3.89 -9.47 3.31
C TRP A 150 3.43 -8.83 2.00
N ALA A 151 2.78 -7.67 2.09
CA ALA A 151 2.06 -7.02 1.01
C ALA A 151 2.85 -6.90 -0.31
N GLY A 152 2.12 -6.71 -1.38
CA GLY A 152 2.66 -6.61 -2.72
C GLY A 152 1.63 -6.25 -3.78
N SER A 153 1.74 -6.82 -4.98
CA SER A 153 0.88 -6.49 -6.12
C SER A 153 0.61 -7.70 -7.00
N PRO A 154 -0.65 -8.11 -7.15
CA PRO A 154 -1.08 -9.09 -8.15
C PRO A 154 -1.32 -8.41 -9.50
N ILE A 155 -0.65 -8.87 -10.56
CA ILE A 155 -0.72 -8.32 -11.90
C ILE A 155 -1.29 -9.36 -12.87
N LEU A 156 -2.43 -9.06 -13.47
CA LEU A 156 -2.96 -9.85 -14.59
C LEU A 156 -2.19 -9.50 -15.86
N LEU A 157 -1.51 -10.50 -16.45
CA LEU A 157 -0.61 -10.26 -17.59
C LEU A 157 -1.32 -10.32 -18.94
N ASN A 158 -2.36 -11.16 -19.07
CA ASN A 158 -2.98 -11.45 -20.36
C ASN A 158 -4.37 -12.09 -20.19
N ASP A 159 -5.02 -12.35 -21.33
CA ASP A 159 -6.31 -13.00 -21.41
C ASP A 159 -6.27 -14.56 -21.32
N GLN A 160 -5.10 -15.15 -21.10
CA GLN A 160 -4.95 -16.54 -20.68
C GLN A 160 -5.01 -16.70 -19.15
N GLY A 161 -5.15 -15.60 -18.43
CA GLY A 161 -5.25 -15.58 -16.98
C GLY A 161 -3.91 -15.70 -16.25
N ASP A 162 -2.78 -15.51 -16.92
CA ASP A 162 -1.49 -15.51 -16.25
C ASP A 162 -1.37 -14.33 -15.28
N VAL A 163 -0.92 -14.60 -14.06
CA VAL A 163 -0.78 -13.63 -12.97
C VAL A 163 0.63 -13.66 -12.42
N ASP A 164 1.28 -12.51 -12.39
CA ASP A 164 2.47 -12.28 -11.57
C ASP A 164 2.06 -11.68 -10.23
N LEU A 165 2.51 -12.28 -9.16
CA LEU A 165 2.40 -11.73 -7.82
C LEU A 165 3.80 -11.32 -7.35
N TYR A 166 3.97 -10.01 -7.15
CA TYR A 166 5.15 -9.43 -6.50
C TYR A 166 4.80 -9.20 -5.04
N TYR A 167 5.65 -9.67 -4.13
CA TYR A 167 5.40 -9.53 -2.70
C TYR A 167 6.70 -9.49 -1.90
N THR A 168 6.62 -9.18 -0.62
CA THR A 168 7.77 -9.21 0.28
C THR A 168 7.82 -10.52 1.03
N ALA A 169 8.86 -11.29 0.82
CA ALA A 169 9.19 -12.47 1.61
C ALA A 169 10.02 -12.05 2.83
N VAL A 170 9.55 -12.38 4.04
CA VAL A 170 10.14 -11.87 5.29
C VAL A 170 10.57 -13.02 6.20
N THR A 171 11.70 -12.80 6.88
CA THR A 171 12.34 -13.68 7.87
C THR A 171 12.99 -14.92 7.27
N PRO A 172 14.33 -14.95 7.25
CA PRO A 172 15.23 -13.86 7.65
C PRO A 172 15.25 -12.72 6.62
N GLY A 173 15.47 -11.48 7.06
CA GLY A 173 15.52 -10.30 6.20
C GLY A 173 14.18 -9.97 5.52
N ALA A 174 14.25 -9.15 4.48
CA ALA A 174 13.15 -8.87 3.57
C ALA A 174 13.66 -8.85 2.12
N THR A 175 13.06 -9.67 1.28
CA THR A 175 13.40 -9.81 -0.13
C THR A 175 12.15 -9.59 -0.97
N ILE A 176 12.24 -8.78 -2.01
CA ILE A 176 11.17 -8.67 -3.00
C ILE A 176 11.22 -9.92 -3.90
N VAL A 177 10.10 -10.60 -4.01
CA VAL A 177 9.96 -11.89 -4.72
C VAL A 177 8.87 -11.78 -5.77
N LYS A 178 9.07 -12.44 -6.91
CA LYS A 178 8.06 -12.68 -7.93
C LYS A 178 7.70 -14.16 -8.00
N VAL A 179 6.41 -14.45 -7.96
CA VAL A 179 5.84 -15.74 -8.27
C VAL A 179 4.86 -15.60 -9.43
N ARG A 180 4.73 -16.64 -10.24
CA ARG A 180 3.80 -16.68 -11.38
C ARG A 180 2.87 -17.85 -11.25
N GLY A 181 1.60 -17.61 -11.51
CA GLY A 181 0.53 -18.60 -11.57
C GLY A 181 -0.54 -18.15 -12.53
N ARG A 182 -1.73 -18.68 -12.33
CA ARG A 182 -2.87 -18.39 -13.21
C ARG A 182 -4.16 -18.24 -12.42
N VAL A 183 -4.99 -17.28 -12.81
CA VAL A 183 -6.39 -17.22 -12.43
C VAL A 183 -7.21 -18.05 -13.41
N VAL A 184 -8.11 -18.86 -12.88
CA VAL A 184 -9.07 -19.68 -13.63
C VAL A 184 -10.46 -19.41 -13.10
N THR A 185 -11.40 -19.21 -13.99
CA THR A 185 -12.79 -18.91 -13.64
C THR A 185 -13.71 -20.09 -13.98
N THR A 186 -14.77 -20.21 -13.19
CA THR A 186 -15.89 -21.11 -13.43
C THR A 186 -17.19 -20.32 -13.28
N GLU A 187 -18.33 -20.97 -13.56
CA GLU A 187 -19.64 -20.39 -13.28
C GLU A 187 -19.81 -20.04 -11.79
N HIS A 188 -19.14 -20.77 -10.89
CA HIS A 188 -19.36 -20.73 -9.44
C HIS A 188 -18.25 -20.03 -8.67
N GLY A 189 -17.11 -19.66 -9.29
CA GLY A 189 -16.01 -19.06 -8.57
C GLY A 189 -14.74 -18.86 -9.38
N VAL A 190 -13.69 -18.55 -8.64
CA VAL A 190 -12.34 -18.28 -9.15
C VAL A 190 -11.36 -19.16 -8.40
N ASP A 191 -10.41 -19.76 -9.13
CA ASP A 191 -9.28 -20.48 -8.57
C ASP A 191 -7.97 -19.83 -8.95
N MET A 192 -7.03 -19.79 -7.99
CA MET A 192 -5.63 -19.42 -8.19
C MET A 192 -4.79 -20.69 -8.28
N VAL A 193 -4.20 -20.97 -9.46
CA VAL A 193 -3.57 -22.27 -9.71
C VAL A 193 -2.12 -22.15 -10.16
N GLY A 194 -1.32 -23.14 -9.80
CA GLY A 194 0.02 -23.34 -10.34
C GLY A 194 1.06 -22.30 -9.98
N PHE A 195 0.85 -21.53 -8.91
CA PHE A 195 1.83 -20.50 -8.48
C PHE A 195 3.18 -21.15 -8.14
N LYS A 196 4.22 -20.60 -8.75
CA LYS A 196 5.62 -21.03 -8.55
C LYS A 196 6.51 -19.81 -8.45
N LYS A 197 7.58 -19.91 -7.64
CA LYS A 197 8.60 -18.87 -7.57
C LYS A 197 9.28 -18.71 -8.92
N VAL A 198 9.31 -17.47 -9.42
CA VAL A 198 10.11 -17.09 -10.59
C VAL A 198 11.50 -16.68 -10.13
N SER A 199 11.59 -15.63 -9.30
CA SER A 199 12.88 -15.15 -8.81
C SER A 199 12.75 -14.42 -7.46
N SER A 200 13.86 -14.32 -6.74
CA SER A 200 14.10 -13.28 -5.75
C SER A 200 14.69 -12.10 -6.50
N LEU A 201 14.04 -10.95 -6.48
CA LEU A 201 14.36 -9.84 -7.36
C LEU A 201 15.50 -8.99 -6.81
N PHE A 202 15.32 -8.44 -5.60
CA PHE A 202 16.32 -7.61 -4.95
C PHE A 202 16.04 -7.44 -3.45
N GLU A 203 17.06 -6.95 -2.74
CA GLU A 203 17.06 -6.61 -1.33
C GLU A 203 17.64 -5.20 -1.16
N ALA A 204 17.53 -4.62 0.04
CA ALA A 204 18.18 -3.34 0.35
C ALA A 204 19.70 -3.45 0.19
N ASP A 205 20.31 -2.42 -0.42
CA ASP A 205 21.71 -2.45 -0.84
C ASP A 205 22.69 -1.83 0.18
N GLY A 206 22.17 -1.23 1.26
CA GLY A 206 22.96 -0.53 2.26
C GLY A 206 23.64 0.77 1.76
N LYS A 207 23.34 1.20 0.53
CA LYS A 207 23.94 2.39 -0.11
C LYS A 207 22.88 3.45 -0.42
N MET A 208 21.76 3.05 -0.98
CA MET A 208 20.57 3.89 -1.21
C MET A 208 19.50 3.59 -0.18
N TYR A 209 19.35 2.31 0.17
CA TYR A 209 18.31 1.81 1.07
C TYR A 209 18.93 1.09 2.25
N GLN A 210 18.39 1.36 3.44
CA GLN A 210 18.87 0.84 4.71
C GLN A 210 18.65 -0.67 4.82
N THR A 211 19.67 -1.39 5.30
CA THR A 211 19.61 -2.84 5.56
C THR A 211 19.29 -3.12 7.03
N GLU A 212 18.89 -4.36 7.34
CA GLU A 212 18.72 -4.85 8.70
C GLU A 212 19.95 -4.63 9.58
N ALA A 213 21.17 -4.78 9.01
CA ALA A 213 22.43 -4.55 9.72
C ALA A 213 22.63 -3.09 10.14
N GLN A 214 22.14 -2.13 9.35
CA GLN A 214 22.21 -0.69 9.64
C GLN A 214 21.11 -0.25 10.61
N ASN A 215 19.95 -0.88 10.55
CA ASN A 215 18.81 -0.57 11.42
C ASN A 215 17.94 -1.81 11.63
N PRO A 216 17.82 -2.36 12.85
CA PRO A 216 16.99 -3.54 13.12
C PRO A 216 15.47 -3.29 12.95
N TYR A 217 15.05 -2.04 12.76
CA TYR A 217 13.65 -1.63 12.53
C TYR A 217 13.41 -1.11 11.11
N TRP A 218 14.31 -1.41 10.18
CA TRP A 218 14.25 -0.95 8.78
C TRP A 218 12.98 -1.42 8.05
N GLY A 219 12.50 -0.61 7.11
CA GLY A 219 11.47 -0.98 6.14
C GLY A 219 12.11 -1.25 4.77
N PHE A 220 11.72 -2.35 4.12
CA PHE A 220 12.05 -2.63 2.72
C PHE A 220 11.01 -3.63 2.21
N ARG A 221 9.89 -3.13 1.67
CA ARG A 221 8.70 -3.96 1.40
C ARG A 221 7.72 -3.32 0.43
N ASP A 222 6.59 -4.01 0.16
CA ASP A 222 5.42 -3.52 -0.54
C ASP A 222 5.67 -3.17 -2.01
N PRO A 223 6.17 -4.12 -2.83
CA PRO A 223 6.49 -3.86 -4.22
C PRO A 223 5.24 -3.53 -5.05
N TRP A 224 5.32 -2.45 -5.82
CA TRP A 224 4.29 -1.99 -6.72
C TRP A 224 4.86 -1.74 -8.12
N PRO A 225 4.91 -2.78 -9.00
CA PRO A 225 5.40 -2.64 -10.37
C PRO A 225 4.39 -1.90 -11.24
N PHE A 226 4.90 -1.09 -12.17
CA PHE A 226 4.10 -0.37 -13.15
C PHE A 226 4.90 -0.09 -14.42
N ARG A 227 4.19 0.09 -15.53
CA ARG A 227 4.80 0.59 -16.77
C ARG A 227 4.58 2.08 -16.85
N ASP A 228 5.67 2.82 -16.90
CA ASP A 228 5.62 4.27 -17.02
C ASP A 228 5.01 4.68 -18.36
N PRO A 229 3.90 5.45 -18.37
CA PRO A 229 3.21 5.79 -19.61
C PRO A 229 4.00 6.70 -20.54
N GLU A 230 4.99 7.43 -20.03
CA GLU A 230 5.80 8.33 -20.85
C GLU A 230 7.01 7.64 -21.48
N SER A 231 7.76 6.83 -20.72
CA SER A 231 8.95 6.16 -21.20
C SER A 231 8.70 4.73 -21.71
N GLY A 232 7.58 4.12 -21.34
CA GLY A 232 7.26 2.72 -21.60
C GLY A 232 8.09 1.73 -20.77
N LYS A 233 9.00 2.20 -19.91
CA LYS A 233 9.84 1.34 -19.07
C LYS A 233 9.04 0.75 -17.90
N LEU A 234 9.47 -0.41 -17.47
CA LEU A 234 8.93 -1.07 -16.28
C LEU A 234 9.69 -0.59 -15.04
N TYR A 235 8.96 -0.02 -14.07
CA TYR A 235 9.46 0.42 -12.78
C TYR A 235 8.74 -0.31 -11.65
N MET A 236 9.32 -0.27 -10.46
CA MET A 236 8.72 -0.77 -9.23
C MET A 236 8.92 0.23 -8.11
N LEU A 237 7.82 0.65 -7.48
CA LEU A 237 7.87 1.37 -6.22
C LEU A 237 7.94 0.37 -5.07
N PHE A 238 8.54 0.78 -3.95
CA PHE A 238 8.58 0.01 -2.71
C PHE A 238 8.81 0.95 -1.52
N GLU A 239 8.42 0.51 -0.33
CA GLU A 239 8.82 1.19 0.90
C GLU A 239 10.29 0.94 1.19
N GLY A 240 10.98 1.97 1.67
CA GLY A 240 12.36 1.89 2.14
C GLY A 240 12.67 2.88 3.25
N ASN A 241 13.86 2.74 3.80
CA ASN A 241 14.50 3.76 4.63
C ASN A 241 15.80 4.20 3.95
N VAL A 242 16.14 5.47 4.08
CA VAL A 242 17.39 6.02 3.51
C VAL A 242 18.60 5.35 4.16
N ALA A 243 19.55 4.87 3.36
CA ALA A 243 20.72 4.13 3.84
C ALA A 243 21.53 4.93 4.87
N GLY A 244 22.11 4.23 5.84
CA GLY A 244 22.93 4.76 6.92
C GLY A 244 22.65 4.07 8.25
N GLU A 245 23.59 4.16 9.18
CA GLU A 245 23.42 3.63 10.52
C GLU A 245 22.26 4.33 11.25
N ARG A 246 21.49 3.57 12.02
CA ARG A 246 20.36 4.11 12.80
C ARG A 246 20.81 5.29 13.66
N GLY A 247 20.11 6.42 13.50
CA GLY A 247 20.37 7.66 14.24
C GLY A 247 21.57 8.46 13.76
N SER A 248 22.23 8.08 12.65
CA SER A 248 23.33 8.84 12.06
C SER A 248 22.88 9.94 11.10
N HIS A 249 21.61 9.94 10.72
CA HIS A 249 21.05 10.90 9.77
C HIS A 249 21.05 12.32 10.34
N LYS A 250 21.35 13.27 9.49
CA LYS A 250 21.29 14.70 9.82
C LYS A 250 19.94 15.23 9.35
N VAL A 251 19.25 15.94 10.24
CA VAL A 251 18.05 16.70 9.94
C VAL A 251 18.48 18.17 9.89
N GLY A 252 18.71 18.67 8.71
CA GLY A 252 19.21 20.02 8.45
C GLY A 252 18.14 20.94 7.88
N GLU A 253 18.57 22.09 7.35
CA GLU A 253 17.64 23.10 6.78
C GLU A 253 16.77 22.54 5.66
N ALA A 254 17.30 21.61 4.86
CA ALA A 254 16.57 21.02 3.75
C ALA A 254 15.40 20.15 4.23
N GLU A 255 15.62 19.34 5.28
CA GLU A 255 14.61 18.45 5.87
C GLU A 255 13.63 19.21 6.77
N ILE A 256 14.08 20.30 7.41
CA ILE A 256 13.23 21.12 8.26
C ILE A 256 12.29 21.98 7.41
N GLY A 257 12.81 22.67 6.39
CA GLY A 257 12.08 23.62 5.59
C GLY A 257 11.78 24.93 6.34
N ASP A 258 10.82 25.71 5.83
CA ASP A 258 10.42 27.00 6.41
C ASP A 258 9.37 26.79 7.53
N VAL A 259 9.85 26.46 8.73
CA VAL A 259 9.00 26.21 9.91
C VAL A 259 8.68 27.50 10.67
N PRO A 260 7.52 27.58 11.35
CA PRO A 260 7.23 28.68 12.26
C PRO A 260 8.25 28.77 13.41
N PRO A 261 8.49 29.96 13.99
CA PRO A 261 9.35 30.09 15.16
C PRO A 261 8.96 29.16 16.31
N GLY A 262 9.92 28.46 16.88
CA GLY A 262 9.73 27.49 17.94
C GLY A 262 9.59 26.03 17.47
N TYR A 263 9.60 25.79 16.16
CA TYR A 263 9.55 24.42 15.58
C TYR A 263 10.90 23.97 14.96
N GLU A 264 11.96 24.69 15.24
CA GLU A 264 13.31 24.41 14.74
C GLU A 264 13.99 23.22 15.45
N ASP A 265 13.54 22.89 16.68
CA ASP A 265 14.04 21.74 17.42
C ASP A 265 13.50 20.44 16.84
N VAL A 266 14.40 19.62 16.39
CA VAL A 266 14.09 18.34 15.74
C VAL A 266 14.15 17.14 16.69
N GLY A 267 14.54 17.33 17.96
CA GLY A 267 14.60 16.28 18.97
C GLY A 267 15.32 15.02 18.45
N ASN A 268 14.62 13.86 18.52
CA ASN A 268 15.14 12.57 18.07
C ASN A 268 14.81 12.24 16.60
N SER A 269 14.40 13.23 15.79
CA SER A 269 13.95 13.04 14.40
C SER A 269 14.92 12.30 13.47
N ARG A 270 16.21 12.26 13.82
CA ARG A 270 17.24 11.52 13.08
C ARG A 270 17.00 10.01 12.96
N TYR A 271 16.04 9.46 13.70
CA TYR A 271 15.66 8.05 13.64
C TYR A 271 14.56 7.78 12.61
N GLN A 272 13.82 8.80 12.20
CA GLN A 272 12.81 8.73 11.15
C GLN A 272 13.48 8.91 9.80
N THR A 273 13.50 7.88 8.99
CA THR A 273 14.31 7.81 7.77
C THR A 273 13.57 7.23 6.57
N ALA A 274 12.22 7.23 6.61
CA ALA A 274 11.42 6.66 5.53
C ALA A 274 11.69 7.29 4.17
N CYS A 275 11.54 6.49 3.13
CA CYS A 275 11.59 6.95 1.75
C CYS A 275 10.70 6.07 0.86
N VAL A 276 10.19 6.66 -0.21
CA VAL A 276 9.58 5.91 -1.31
C VAL A 276 10.66 5.52 -2.28
N GLY A 277 10.98 4.23 -2.30
CA GLY A 277 11.98 3.63 -3.17
C GLY A 277 11.46 3.39 -4.57
N ILE A 278 12.38 3.30 -5.52
CA ILE A 278 12.11 2.97 -6.91
C ILE A 278 13.22 2.10 -7.48
N ALA A 279 12.84 1.12 -8.31
CA ALA A 279 13.74 0.32 -9.14
C ALA A 279 13.28 0.35 -10.59
N VAL A 280 14.19 0.12 -11.53
CA VAL A 280 13.90 -0.02 -12.96
C VAL A 280 14.24 -1.43 -13.42
N ALA A 281 13.37 -2.06 -14.19
CA ALA A 281 13.68 -3.35 -14.80
C ALA A 281 14.72 -3.18 -15.92
N ARG A 282 15.69 -4.10 -15.97
CA ARG A 282 16.70 -4.20 -17.03
C ARG A 282 16.25 -5.08 -18.17
N ASP A 283 15.20 -5.89 -17.96
CA ASP A 283 14.57 -6.75 -18.95
C ASP A 283 13.06 -6.46 -19.04
N GLU A 284 12.41 -7.02 -20.06
CA GLU A 284 10.98 -6.83 -20.29
C GLU A 284 10.10 -7.70 -19.38
N ASP A 285 10.64 -8.80 -18.89
CA ASP A 285 9.93 -9.76 -18.01
C ASP A 285 9.90 -9.30 -16.56
N GLY A 286 10.73 -8.32 -16.16
CA GLY A 286 10.84 -7.82 -14.79
C GLY A 286 11.45 -8.87 -13.85
N ASP A 287 12.53 -9.52 -14.29
CA ASP A 287 13.29 -10.49 -13.50
C ASP A 287 14.63 -9.95 -13.02
N ASP A 288 15.19 -8.95 -13.72
CA ASP A 288 16.43 -8.23 -13.36
C ASP A 288 16.12 -6.75 -13.10
N TRP A 289 16.51 -6.22 -11.93
CA TRP A 289 16.18 -4.87 -11.50
C TRP A 289 17.41 -4.10 -11.04
N GLU A 290 17.38 -2.81 -11.29
CA GLU A 290 18.35 -1.84 -10.79
C GLU A 290 17.68 -0.90 -9.79
N LEU A 291 18.19 -0.85 -8.56
CA LEU A 291 17.77 0.14 -7.57
C LEU A 291 18.19 1.54 -8.03
N LEU A 292 17.29 2.49 -7.90
CA LEU A 292 17.53 3.91 -8.17
C LEU A 292 17.42 4.71 -6.86
N PRO A 293 17.94 5.93 -6.79
CA PRO A 293 17.71 6.82 -5.66
C PRO A 293 16.20 7.00 -5.38
N PRO A 294 15.78 7.11 -4.10
CA PRO A 294 14.37 7.23 -3.75
C PRO A 294 13.71 8.46 -4.40
N LEU A 295 12.43 8.34 -4.75
CA LEU A 295 11.64 9.44 -5.30
C LEU A 295 11.37 10.51 -4.25
N ILE A 296 11.01 10.07 -3.03
CA ILE A 296 10.71 10.94 -1.88
C ILE A 296 11.50 10.43 -0.68
N THR A 297 12.03 11.34 0.11
CA THR A 297 12.60 11.09 1.43
C THR A 297 11.81 11.84 2.49
N ALA A 298 11.57 11.18 3.63
CA ALA A 298 10.87 11.73 4.80
C ALA A 298 11.79 11.76 6.04
N VAL A 299 13.08 11.97 5.81
CA VAL A 299 14.08 12.04 6.90
C VAL A 299 13.71 13.16 7.86
N GLY A 300 13.62 12.82 9.15
CA GLY A 300 13.21 13.74 10.20
C GLY A 300 11.70 14.02 10.24
N VAL A 301 10.91 13.35 9.41
CA VAL A 301 9.44 13.50 9.34
C VAL A 301 8.73 12.23 9.78
N ASN A 302 9.02 11.10 9.12
CA ASN A 302 8.34 9.85 9.36
C ASN A 302 9.28 8.66 9.15
N ASP A 303 9.00 7.52 9.80
CA ASP A 303 9.79 6.29 9.65
C ASP A 303 9.11 5.25 8.74
N GLN A 304 7.89 5.51 8.29
CA GLN A 304 7.14 4.66 7.37
C GLN A 304 6.54 5.43 6.20
N THR A 305 6.71 4.87 5.01
CA THR A 305 6.06 5.27 3.75
C THR A 305 5.60 4.00 3.05
N GLU A 306 4.69 3.26 3.73
CA GLU A 306 4.26 1.92 3.33
C GLU A 306 3.40 1.96 2.07
N ARG A 307 3.34 0.81 1.39
CA ARG A 307 2.50 0.53 0.22
C ARG A 307 2.49 1.65 -0.83
N PRO A 308 3.65 2.13 -1.27
CA PRO A 308 3.70 3.19 -2.26
C PRO A 308 3.05 2.71 -3.57
N HIS A 309 2.21 3.56 -4.15
CA HIS A 309 1.56 3.31 -5.43
C HIS A 309 1.34 4.61 -6.18
N LEU A 310 1.03 4.52 -7.48
CA LEU A 310 1.03 5.67 -8.36
C LEU A 310 -0.19 5.65 -9.28
N LEU A 311 -0.78 6.83 -9.48
CA LEU A 311 -1.74 7.09 -10.55
C LEU A 311 -1.15 8.08 -11.55
N PHE A 312 -1.36 7.81 -12.84
CA PHE A 312 -1.08 8.76 -13.90
C PHE A 312 -2.40 9.31 -14.44
N GLN A 313 -2.65 10.59 -14.20
CA GLN A 313 -3.89 11.23 -14.58
C GLN A 313 -3.61 12.66 -15.05
N ASP A 314 -4.23 13.07 -16.15
CA ASP A 314 -4.13 14.42 -16.74
C ASP A 314 -2.68 14.88 -16.97
N GLY A 315 -1.78 13.93 -17.34
CA GLY A 315 -0.36 14.19 -17.58
C GLY A 315 0.47 14.40 -16.32
N LYS A 316 -0.05 14.03 -15.14
CA LYS A 316 0.63 14.14 -13.85
C LYS A 316 0.77 12.78 -13.16
N TYR A 317 1.82 12.66 -12.37
CA TYR A 317 2.10 11.52 -11.50
C TYR A 317 1.64 11.83 -10.09
N TYR A 318 0.64 11.10 -9.62
CA TYR A 318 0.14 11.13 -8.24
C TYR A 318 0.70 9.94 -7.49
N LEU A 319 1.65 10.19 -6.62
CA LEU A 319 2.30 9.18 -5.80
C LEU A 319 1.66 9.14 -4.42
N PHE A 320 1.24 7.98 -3.96
CA PHE A 320 0.61 7.76 -2.67
C PHE A 320 1.44 6.82 -1.82
N THR A 321 1.35 6.99 -0.50
CA THR A 321 1.93 6.11 0.52
C THR A 321 1.07 6.19 1.78
N ILE A 322 1.20 5.23 2.67
CA ILE A 322 0.50 5.25 3.96
C ILE A 322 1.49 5.39 5.11
N SER A 323 1.03 5.95 6.21
CA SER A 323 1.83 6.10 7.44
C SER A 323 0.95 5.99 8.67
N HIS A 324 1.50 5.40 9.73
CA HIS A 324 0.89 5.41 11.06
C HIS A 324 1.17 6.72 11.81
N GLN A 325 0.27 7.08 12.70
CA GLN A 325 0.43 8.23 13.59
C GLN A 325 1.70 8.11 14.45
N TYR A 326 1.98 6.92 14.98
CA TYR A 326 3.11 6.68 15.89
C TYR A 326 4.48 6.65 15.22
N THR A 327 4.55 6.71 13.89
CA THR A 327 5.83 6.72 13.15
C THR A 327 6.34 8.13 12.84
N TYR A 328 5.57 9.16 13.19
CA TYR A 328 6.00 10.54 13.05
C TYR A 328 7.12 10.91 14.02
N ALA A 329 8.01 11.78 13.56
CA ALA A 329 9.09 12.35 14.37
C ALA A 329 8.56 13.24 15.50
N ASP A 330 9.36 13.40 16.55
CA ASP A 330 9.06 14.30 17.66
C ASP A 330 8.66 15.71 17.15
N GLY A 331 7.57 16.24 17.72
CA GLY A 331 7.01 17.54 17.36
C GLY A 331 6.14 17.57 16.11
N LEU A 332 5.97 16.42 15.44
CA LEU A 332 5.03 16.24 14.32
C LEU A 332 3.93 15.27 14.70
N THR A 333 2.82 15.33 13.98
CA THR A 333 1.73 14.36 14.08
C THR A 333 0.94 14.32 12.78
N GLY A 334 0.33 13.17 12.51
CA GLY A 334 -0.62 12.97 11.42
C GLY A 334 -1.48 11.75 11.73
N PRO A 335 -2.70 11.64 11.20
CA PRO A 335 -3.54 10.46 11.40
C PRO A 335 -2.95 9.24 10.68
N ASP A 336 -3.31 8.05 11.13
CA ASP A 336 -3.24 6.84 10.28
C ASP A 336 -4.02 7.13 9.01
N GLY A 337 -3.36 6.97 7.85
CA GLY A 337 -4.00 7.36 6.60
C GLY A 337 -3.08 7.28 5.38
N VAL A 338 -3.62 7.72 4.24
CA VAL A 338 -2.87 7.85 3.00
C VAL A 338 -2.40 9.29 2.80
N TYR A 339 -1.14 9.37 2.40
CA TYR A 339 -0.42 10.61 2.06
C TYR A 339 -0.08 10.59 0.58
N GLY A 340 -0.09 11.75 -0.07
CA GLY A 340 0.12 11.82 -1.50
C GLY A 340 0.89 13.04 -1.94
N PHE A 341 1.47 12.91 -3.13
CA PHE A 341 2.34 13.91 -3.74
C PHE A 341 2.07 13.93 -5.25
N VAL A 342 2.24 15.08 -5.89
CA VAL A 342 2.00 15.23 -7.32
C VAL A 342 3.22 15.84 -8.01
N ALA A 343 3.52 15.35 -9.22
CA ALA A 343 4.60 15.86 -10.08
C ALA A 343 4.22 15.83 -11.55
N ASP A 344 4.92 16.62 -12.36
CA ASP A 344 4.81 16.60 -13.82
C ASP A 344 5.73 15.53 -14.48
N SER A 345 6.57 14.86 -13.68
CA SER A 345 7.51 13.83 -14.14
C SER A 345 7.61 12.72 -13.09
N LEU A 346 7.84 11.48 -13.53
CA LEU A 346 8.04 10.33 -12.63
C LEU A 346 9.12 10.59 -11.56
N PHE A 347 10.16 11.31 -11.93
CA PHE A 347 11.27 11.61 -11.02
C PHE A 347 11.14 12.96 -10.31
N GLY A 348 9.93 13.54 -10.28
CA GLY A 348 9.65 14.78 -9.58
C GLY A 348 10.14 16.06 -10.29
N PRO A 349 10.29 17.17 -9.55
CA PRO A 349 10.03 17.28 -8.11
C PRO A 349 8.56 17.10 -7.76
N TYR A 350 8.29 16.39 -6.68
CA TYR A 350 6.96 16.17 -6.15
C TYR A 350 6.54 17.31 -5.20
N VAL A 351 5.25 17.66 -5.23
CA VAL A 351 4.64 18.62 -4.32
C VAL A 351 3.64 17.87 -3.44
N PRO A 352 3.65 18.04 -2.10
CA PRO A 352 2.68 17.42 -1.22
C PRO A 352 1.24 17.84 -1.58
N LEU A 353 0.34 16.87 -1.74
CA LEU A 353 -1.09 17.13 -1.92
C LEU A 353 -1.63 17.86 -0.68
N ASN A 354 -2.57 18.75 -0.89
CA ASN A 354 -3.16 19.60 0.15
C ASN A 354 -2.13 20.45 0.92
N GLY A 355 -0.90 20.56 0.41
CA GLY A 355 0.21 21.28 1.02
C GLY A 355 0.85 20.59 2.22
N SER A 356 0.27 19.50 2.72
CA SER A 356 0.76 18.73 3.86
C SER A 356 1.20 17.31 3.47
N GLY A 357 0.64 16.81 2.38
CA GLY A 357 0.69 15.41 1.97
C GLY A 357 -0.54 14.60 2.38
N LEU A 358 -1.29 14.96 3.42
CA LEU A 358 -2.45 14.20 3.85
C LEU A 358 -3.56 14.21 2.78
N VAL A 359 -3.98 13.03 2.35
CA VAL A 359 -5.03 12.80 1.34
C VAL A 359 -6.33 12.34 2.00
N LEU A 360 -6.24 11.32 2.84
CA LEU A 360 -7.36 10.75 3.60
C LEU A 360 -6.81 10.13 4.88
N GLY A 361 -7.33 10.54 6.03
CA GLY A 361 -6.89 10.04 7.32
C GLY A 361 -8.04 9.77 8.27
N ASN A 362 -7.76 9.01 9.30
CA ASN A 362 -8.71 8.75 10.37
C ASN A 362 -9.09 10.03 11.12
N PRO A 363 -10.33 10.16 11.58
CA PRO A 363 -10.73 11.24 12.47
C PRO A 363 -10.04 11.13 13.84
N SER A 364 -9.82 12.26 14.51
CA SER A 364 -9.13 12.28 15.81
C SER A 364 -9.88 11.53 16.92
N SER A 365 -11.20 11.38 16.80
CA SER A 365 -12.02 10.60 17.73
C SER A 365 -11.84 9.07 17.59
N GLN A 366 -11.42 8.59 16.40
CA GLN A 366 -11.14 7.18 16.13
C GLN A 366 -9.82 7.03 15.34
N PRO A 367 -8.68 7.34 15.93
CA PRO A 367 -7.40 7.50 15.22
C PRO A 367 -6.86 6.20 14.60
N PHE A 368 -7.36 5.04 15.03
CA PHE A 368 -6.92 3.71 14.60
C PHE A 368 -8.04 2.87 13.97
N GLN A 369 -9.13 3.51 13.51
CA GLN A 369 -10.28 2.77 13.00
C GLN A 369 -9.96 2.00 11.70
N THR A 370 -9.13 2.56 10.81
CA THR A 370 -8.75 1.93 9.55
C THR A 370 -7.29 2.16 9.22
N TYR A 371 -6.73 1.24 8.42
CA TYR A 371 -5.38 1.39 7.89
C TYR A 371 -5.23 0.76 6.51
N SER A 372 -4.02 0.90 5.95
CA SER A 372 -3.62 0.33 4.65
C SER A 372 -4.47 0.82 3.48
N HIS A 373 -4.69 2.13 3.45
CA HIS A 373 -5.44 2.80 2.39
C HIS A 373 -4.76 2.62 1.02
N TYR A 374 -5.54 2.21 0.01
CA TYR A 374 -5.09 2.07 -1.37
C TYR A 374 -5.97 2.89 -2.30
N VAL A 375 -5.38 3.85 -3.02
CA VAL A 375 -6.07 4.76 -3.93
C VAL A 375 -6.14 4.13 -5.31
N MET A 376 -7.35 3.88 -5.79
CA MET A 376 -7.61 3.31 -7.12
C MET A 376 -7.75 4.40 -8.18
N PRO A 377 -7.50 4.10 -9.48
CA PRO A 377 -7.57 5.10 -10.56
C PRO A 377 -8.95 5.74 -10.75
N ASN A 378 -10.02 5.13 -10.27
CA ASN A 378 -11.38 5.69 -10.28
C ASN A 378 -11.66 6.64 -9.10
N GLY A 379 -10.67 6.94 -8.26
CA GLY A 379 -10.79 7.81 -7.10
C GLY A 379 -11.40 7.15 -5.87
N LEU A 380 -11.57 5.82 -5.88
CA LEU A 380 -11.99 5.08 -4.69
C LEU A 380 -10.77 4.67 -3.85
N VAL A 381 -10.91 4.75 -2.54
CA VAL A 381 -9.87 4.37 -1.57
C VAL A 381 -10.40 3.22 -0.73
N THR A 382 -9.77 2.06 -0.80
CA THR A 382 -10.06 0.91 0.06
C THR A 382 -9.09 0.87 1.24
N SER A 383 -9.52 0.29 2.35
CA SER A 383 -8.72 0.07 3.55
C SER A 383 -9.30 -1.10 4.35
N PHE A 384 -8.61 -1.56 5.39
CA PHE A 384 -9.18 -2.51 6.34
C PHE A 384 -9.52 -1.81 7.66
N ILE A 385 -10.46 -2.37 8.42
CA ILE A 385 -10.78 -1.96 9.78
C ILE A 385 -9.72 -2.55 10.71
N ASP A 386 -9.05 -1.68 11.48
CA ASP A 386 -8.07 -2.10 12.48
C ASP A 386 -8.75 -2.21 13.86
N ASN A 387 -9.01 -1.10 14.53
CA ASN A 387 -9.58 -1.08 15.88
C ASN A 387 -10.62 0.05 16.01
N VAL A 388 -11.87 -0.30 16.24
CA VAL A 388 -12.95 0.66 16.46
C VAL A 388 -13.30 0.74 17.94
N PRO A 389 -13.35 1.92 18.58
CA PRO A 389 -13.73 2.08 19.96
C PRO A 389 -15.10 1.46 20.26
N LEU A 390 -15.24 0.78 21.38
CA LEU A 390 -16.53 0.25 21.86
C LEU A 390 -17.48 1.35 22.33
N ASP A 391 -16.92 2.46 22.81
CA ASP A 391 -17.64 3.69 23.16
C ASP A 391 -16.75 4.89 22.84
N ASP A 392 -17.19 5.77 21.94
CA ASP A 392 -16.44 6.95 21.52
C ASP A 392 -16.22 7.99 22.64
N ASN A 393 -16.99 7.87 23.74
CA ASN A 393 -16.91 8.78 24.88
C ASN A 393 -16.14 8.19 26.06
N ASP A 394 -15.74 6.93 26.01
CA ASP A 394 -15.02 6.24 27.06
C ASP A 394 -13.80 5.50 26.50
N ALA A 395 -12.63 6.11 26.62
CA ALA A 395 -11.37 5.53 26.15
C ALA A 395 -11.00 4.21 26.88
N ASP A 396 -11.56 3.96 28.06
CA ASP A 396 -11.33 2.74 28.84
C ASP A 396 -12.29 1.60 28.44
N ALA A 397 -13.28 1.86 27.60
CA ALA A 397 -14.22 0.86 27.12
C ALA A 397 -13.57 -0.24 26.27
N GLY A 398 -12.37 0.04 25.70
CA GLY A 398 -11.65 -0.86 24.81
C GLY A 398 -12.08 -0.74 23.36
N PHE A 399 -11.64 -1.72 22.54
CA PHE A 399 -11.83 -1.69 21.07
C PHE A 399 -12.45 -2.99 20.58
N ARG A 400 -13.22 -2.89 19.49
CA ARG A 400 -13.57 -4.02 18.65
C ARG A 400 -12.51 -4.16 17.57
N VAL A 401 -11.82 -5.31 17.57
CA VAL A 401 -10.86 -5.67 16.51
C VAL A 401 -11.60 -5.88 15.20
N GLY A 402 -11.05 -5.31 14.13
CA GLY A 402 -11.54 -5.47 12.77
C GLY A 402 -11.02 -6.72 12.08
N GLY A 403 -9.92 -6.59 11.39
CA GLY A 403 -9.39 -7.64 10.53
C GLY A 403 -10.35 -7.99 9.39
N THR A 404 -11.00 -6.98 8.83
CA THR A 404 -12.02 -7.05 7.75
C THR A 404 -11.96 -5.79 6.90
N GLU A 405 -12.61 -5.79 5.73
CA GLU A 405 -12.69 -4.62 4.86
C GLU A 405 -13.43 -3.46 5.54
N ALA A 406 -12.92 -2.24 5.35
CA ALA A 406 -13.58 -1.00 5.74
C ALA A 406 -14.56 -0.52 4.67
N PRO A 407 -15.44 0.47 4.98
CA PRO A 407 -16.17 1.21 3.96
C PRO A 407 -15.19 1.83 2.96
N THR A 408 -15.46 1.68 1.67
CA THR A 408 -14.66 2.33 0.63
C THR A 408 -15.01 3.81 0.56
N VAL A 409 -14.00 4.68 0.50
CA VAL A 409 -14.18 6.14 0.48
C VAL A 409 -13.85 6.69 -0.89
N GLY A 410 -14.74 7.46 -1.48
CA GLY A 410 -14.50 8.19 -2.72
C GLY A 410 -13.77 9.51 -2.45
N ILE A 411 -12.70 9.75 -3.21
CA ILE A 411 -12.00 11.03 -3.24
C ILE A 411 -11.97 11.61 -4.65
N LYS A 412 -11.86 12.92 -4.73
CA LYS A 412 -11.65 13.64 -5.99
C LYS A 412 -10.29 14.32 -5.96
N LEU A 413 -9.49 14.08 -7.01
CA LEU A 413 -8.23 14.78 -7.26
C LEU A 413 -8.49 16.02 -8.15
N VAL A 414 -8.01 17.17 -7.73
CA VAL A 414 -8.10 18.44 -8.50
C VAL A 414 -6.78 19.19 -8.37
N GLY A 415 -5.90 19.03 -9.34
CA GLY A 415 -4.55 19.59 -9.28
C GLY A 415 -3.75 18.99 -8.12
N ASP A 416 -3.34 19.85 -7.17
CA ASP A 416 -2.63 19.46 -5.95
C ASP A 416 -3.56 19.29 -4.72
N ARG A 417 -4.89 19.19 -4.95
CA ARG A 417 -5.90 19.08 -3.87
C ARG A 417 -6.69 17.81 -3.98
N THR A 418 -7.08 17.28 -2.81
CA THR A 418 -8.01 16.15 -2.70
C THR A 418 -9.24 16.52 -1.88
N PHE A 419 -10.35 15.85 -2.15
CA PHE A 419 -11.62 16.08 -1.44
C PHE A 419 -12.31 14.74 -1.23
N VAL A 420 -12.70 14.44 0.00
CA VAL A 420 -13.63 13.35 0.30
C VAL A 420 -14.98 13.69 -0.32
N VAL A 421 -15.59 12.76 -1.03
CA VAL A 421 -16.85 13.01 -1.76
C VAL A 421 -18.00 12.10 -1.34
N GLU A 422 -17.74 10.83 -1.08
CA GLU A 422 -18.78 9.83 -0.80
C GLU A 422 -18.21 8.62 -0.06
N GLU A 423 -19.04 7.95 0.73
CA GLU A 423 -18.75 6.66 1.33
C GLU A 423 -19.57 5.57 0.61
N TYR A 424 -18.94 4.42 0.38
CA TYR A 424 -19.50 3.26 -0.27
C TYR A 424 -19.59 2.09 0.70
N ASP A 425 -20.20 0.99 0.26
CA ASP A 425 -20.27 -0.26 1.02
C ASP A 425 -18.87 -0.76 1.46
N TYR A 426 -18.84 -1.59 2.50
CA TYR A 426 -17.63 -2.25 3.00
C TYR A 426 -16.95 -3.07 1.91
N GLY A 427 -15.67 -2.82 1.68
CA GLY A 427 -14.87 -3.52 0.67
C GLY A 427 -15.40 -3.37 -0.76
N TYR A 428 -16.04 -2.26 -1.11
CA TYR A 428 -16.50 -2.02 -2.48
C TYR A 428 -15.32 -1.67 -3.39
N ILE A 429 -14.88 -2.63 -4.21
CA ILE A 429 -13.71 -2.53 -5.09
C ILE A 429 -14.12 -2.89 -6.52
N PRO A 430 -14.78 -1.96 -7.26
CA PRO A 430 -15.25 -2.22 -8.60
C PRO A 430 -14.11 -2.23 -9.61
N PRO A 431 -14.13 -3.14 -10.59
CA PRO A 431 -13.14 -3.15 -11.66
C PRO A 431 -13.34 -1.97 -12.61
N ILE A 432 -12.23 -1.55 -13.22
CA ILE A 432 -12.20 -0.57 -14.32
C ILE A 432 -12.23 -1.30 -15.65
N ILE A 433 -11.59 -2.48 -15.70
CA ILE A 433 -11.48 -3.32 -16.90
C ILE A 433 -12.01 -4.72 -16.58
N ASP A 434 -12.79 -5.29 -17.46
CA ASP A 434 -13.15 -6.71 -17.42
C ASP A 434 -12.43 -7.47 -18.52
N VAL A 435 -11.72 -8.55 -18.17
CA VAL A 435 -10.95 -9.39 -19.08
C VAL A 435 -11.67 -10.71 -19.25
N THR A 436 -12.09 -11.01 -20.47
CA THR A 436 -12.63 -12.33 -20.81
C THR A 436 -11.47 -13.29 -21.07
N LEU A 437 -11.41 -14.37 -20.29
CA LEU A 437 -10.38 -15.41 -20.44
C LEU A 437 -10.63 -16.27 -21.71
N LYS A 438 -9.51 -16.76 -22.31
CA LYS A 438 -9.51 -17.61 -23.52
C LYS A 438 -9.07 -19.02 -23.22
#